data_81e619201dcbcb772eac2f961fa41ade
#
_entry.id   81e619201dcbcb772eac2f961fa41ade
#
_cell.length_a   1.000
_cell.length_b   1.000
_cell.length_c   1.000
_cell.angle_alpha   90.00
_cell.angle_beta   90.00
_cell.angle_gamma   90.00
#
_symmetry.space_group_name_H-M   'P 1'
#
loop_
_entity.id
_entity.type
_entity.pdbx_description
1 polymer ?
#
loop_
_entity_poly.entity_id
_entity_poly.type
_entity_poly.pdbx_seq_one_letter_code
_entity_poly.pdbx_strand_id
1 'polypeptide(L)'
;MSYRTKAVAAAMLSLASFVPMSFASAADLPAYKVKAKPVPDLPFFLVIDDRVTFSYIGTGTDPGVFSAKPGNTGWNGNTAKSVYSFTHFDVWAYGTNFFGINMFKSDHNDPTAPCINAGVLPGGIAASCSGATEFFGLLRSTYGWNEIFNTKMFSYGPLHNISFEIGAEGEAENNYLAPNKRAFEAGLQFAFDLPYKGYFNVAPLAYKELNHNAFNQCGNFTAGAIPGATCSVDGETNFKTTWAVEINYYMDLGFLPESVNYFAISGRAGFYGPKGDANGLPLNSGVGVASTATKTEINSEPIRLTFDASKAFWGPKYAQFVTTWVSYRYWENKFGLDHNAELGVCNAVIGGTVQSTHSCTEQSYQAGITVKF
;
A
#
# COMPACT_ATOMS: atom_id res chain seq x y z
N MET A 1 24.11 1.08 24.98
CA MET A 1 23.67 1.09 23.57
C MET A 1 22.63 -0.03 23.34
N SER A 2 21.57 -0.11 24.10
CA SER A 2 20.64 -1.25 24.09
C SER A 2 19.15 -0.83 24.06
N TYR A 3 18.86 0.42 23.70
CA TYR A 3 17.51 0.96 23.85
C TYR A 3 16.63 0.86 22.59
N ARG A 4 17.19 0.78 21.39
CA ARG A 4 16.41 0.86 20.16
C ARG A 4 15.69 -0.43 19.77
N THR A 5 16.28 -1.57 19.94
CA THR A 5 15.68 -2.86 19.57
C THR A 5 14.70 -3.40 20.62
N LYS A 6 14.86 -2.99 21.89
CA LYS A 6 13.87 -3.30 22.92
C LYS A 6 12.62 -2.43 22.85
N ALA A 7 12.70 -1.29 22.18
CA ALA A 7 11.62 -0.32 22.11
C ALA A 7 10.48 -0.76 21.18
N VAL A 8 10.74 -1.42 20.05
CA VAL A 8 9.66 -1.89 19.15
C VAL A 8 8.86 -3.03 19.80
N ALA A 9 9.54 -3.93 20.46
CA ALA A 9 8.89 -4.98 21.25
C ALA A 9 8.25 -4.43 22.54
N ALA A 10 8.82 -3.37 23.12
CA ALA A 10 8.31 -2.71 24.31
C ALA A 10 7.17 -1.74 24.02
N ALA A 11 7.09 -1.14 22.83
CA ALA A 11 5.98 -0.23 22.50
C ALA A 11 4.66 -0.99 22.29
N MET A 12 4.71 -2.21 21.76
CA MET A 12 3.51 -3.06 21.72
C MET A 12 3.16 -3.67 23.07
N LEU A 13 4.13 -3.82 23.98
CA LEU A 13 3.91 -4.28 25.37
C LEU A 13 3.76 -3.12 26.37
N SER A 14 4.31 -1.93 26.13
CA SER A 14 4.28 -0.84 27.11
C SER A 14 2.97 -0.08 27.14
N LEU A 15 2.14 -0.15 26.11
CA LEU A 15 0.75 0.28 26.19
C LEU A 15 -0.10 -0.60 27.15
N ALA A 16 0.37 -1.82 27.45
CA ALA A 16 -0.31 -2.74 28.38
C ALA A 16 0.17 -2.63 29.85
N SER A 17 1.20 -1.83 30.16
CA SER A 17 1.85 -1.87 31.50
C SER A 17 1.77 -0.59 32.33
N PHE A 18 0.85 0.34 32.06
CA PHE A 18 0.49 1.35 33.05
C PHE A 18 -0.48 0.78 34.08
N VAL A 19 0.04 -0.11 34.95
CA VAL A 19 -0.64 -0.46 36.19
C VAL A 19 -0.43 0.71 37.16
N PRO A 20 -1.50 1.35 37.71
CA PRO A 20 -1.32 2.34 38.77
C PRO A 20 -0.78 1.63 40.01
N MET A 21 0.44 1.97 40.41
CA MET A 21 0.93 1.62 41.76
C MET A 21 0.04 2.32 42.79
N SER A 22 -0.75 1.52 43.49
CA SER A 22 -1.44 1.95 44.71
C SER A 22 -0.39 2.32 45.76
N PHE A 23 -0.32 3.59 46.10
CA PHE A 23 0.49 4.04 47.21
C PHE A 23 -0.13 3.58 48.54
N ALA A 24 0.59 2.72 49.27
CA ALA A 24 0.29 2.45 50.66
C ALA A 24 0.58 3.73 51.45
N SER A 25 -0.43 4.26 52.14
CA SER A 25 -0.34 5.39 53.06
C SER A 25 0.43 4.96 54.29
N ALA A 26 1.66 5.42 54.46
CA ALA A 26 2.36 5.38 55.75
C ALA A 26 2.26 6.72 56.40
N ALA A 27 1.79 6.74 57.67
CA ALA A 27 1.49 7.89 58.46
C ALA A 27 2.75 8.67 58.89
N ASP A 28 2.58 10.02 58.87
CA ASP A 28 3.27 11.05 59.66
C ASP A 28 4.79 11.06 59.79
N LEU A 29 5.43 11.66 58.79
CA LEU A 29 6.64 12.45 58.99
C LEU A 29 6.45 13.83 58.29
N PRO A 30 6.98 14.94 58.86
CA PRO A 30 6.79 16.28 58.28
C PRO A 30 7.39 16.32 56.86
N ALA A 31 6.54 16.57 55.88
CA ALA A 31 6.89 16.60 54.49
C ALA A 31 7.95 17.65 54.19
N TYR A 32 9.20 17.24 54.06
CA TYR A 32 10.18 18.02 53.32
C TYR A 32 9.65 18.09 51.90
N LYS A 33 9.23 19.29 51.45
CA LYS A 33 8.86 19.55 50.06
C LYS A 33 10.12 19.38 49.20
N VAL A 34 10.45 18.16 48.89
CA VAL A 34 11.36 17.88 47.78
C VAL A 34 10.66 18.40 46.54
N LYS A 35 11.21 19.50 45.97
CA LYS A 35 10.79 19.96 44.66
C LYS A 35 10.86 18.77 43.72
N ALA A 36 9.71 18.24 43.29
CA ALA A 36 9.67 17.11 42.34
C ALA A 36 10.57 17.51 41.18
N LYS A 37 11.57 16.66 40.85
CA LYS A 37 12.33 16.85 39.60
C LYS A 37 11.30 16.93 38.49
N PRO A 38 11.42 17.94 37.59
CA PRO A 38 10.55 17.99 36.42
C PRO A 38 10.60 16.62 35.78
N VAL A 39 9.45 16.02 35.57
CA VAL A 39 9.33 14.80 34.75
C VAL A 39 9.91 15.22 33.40
N PRO A 40 10.99 14.57 32.91
CA PRO A 40 11.53 14.92 31.60
C PRO A 40 10.39 14.81 30.59
N ASP A 41 10.20 15.86 29.79
CA ASP A 41 9.22 15.85 28.71
C ASP A 41 9.46 14.58 27.89
N LEU A 42 8.41 13.79 27.71
CA LEU A 42 8.48 12.61 26.84
C LEU A 42 8.87 13.09 25.44
N PRO A 43 9.78 12.38 24.75
CA PRO A 43 10.08 12.73 23.37
C PRO A 43 8.80 12.68 22.54
N PHE A 44 8.66 13.60 21.59
CA PHE A 44 7.47 13.69 20.75
C PHE A 44 7.17 12.34 20.05
N PHE A 45 8.21 11.67 19.55
CA PHE A 45 8.12 10.32 19.04
C PHE A 45 8.65 9.31 20.06
N LEU A 46 7.82 8.34 20.40
CA LEU A 46 8.15 7.24 21.32
C LEU A 46 8.93 6.11 20.62
N VAL A 47 8.63 5.90 19.34
CA VAL A 47 9.28 4.92 18.46
C VAL A 47 9.48 5.56 17.10
N ILE A 48 10.61 5.27 16.46
CA ILE A 48 10.89 5.56 15.06
C ILE A 48 11.47 4.30 14.43
N ASP A 49 10.94 3.93 13.27
CA ASP A 49 11.39 2.77 12.50
C ASP A 49 11.53 3.17 11.03
N ASP A 50 12.77 3.39 10.61
CA ASP A 50 13.11 3.75 9.24
C ASP A 50 13.71 2.55 8.52
N ARG A 51 13.25 2.28 7.29
CA ARG A 51 13.69 1.12 6.50
C ARG A 51 13.89 1.48 5.04
N VAL A 52 14.93 0.90 4.45
CA VAL A 52 15.13 0.85 3.00
C VAL A 52 14.96 -0.59 2.53
N THR A 53 14.23 -0.76 1.44
CA THR A 53 13.98 -2.08 0.85
C THR A 53 14.34 -2.06 -0.62
N PHE A 54 15.03 -3.10 -1.07
CA PHE A 54 15.12 -3.48 -2.47
C PHE A 54 14.33 -4.77 -2.67
N SER A 55 13.48 -4.79 -3.70
CA SER A 55 12.71 -5.99 -4.04
C SER A 55 12.49 -6.14 -5.53
N TYR A 56 12.01 -7.31 -5.93
CA TYR A 56 11.71 -7.65 -7.31
C TYR A 56 10.31 -8.25 -7.40
N ILE A 57 9.54 -7.77 -8.37
CA ILE A 57 8.20 -8.24 -8.72
C ILE A 57 8.32 -9.00 -10.04
N GLY A 58 7.87 -10.25 -10.08
CA GLY A 58 7.99 -11.09 -11.26
C GLY A 58 7.03 -10.72 -12.39
N THR A 59 5.79 -10.33 -12.06
CA THR A 59 4.71 -10.08 -13.02
C THR A 59 3.86 -8.89 -12.59
N GLY A 60 4.43 -7.67 -12.64
CA GLY A 60 3.68 -6.42 -12.47
C GLY A 60 2.78 -6.15 -13.66
N THR A 61 1.70 -5.40 -13.47
CA THR A 61 0.75 -5.02 -14.52
C THR A 61 0.31 -3.57 -14.37
N ASP A 62 -0.04 -2.92 -15.50
CA ASP A 62 -0.64 -1.59 -15.52
C ASP A 62 -1.84 -1.58 -16.47
N PRO A 63 -3.03 -1.17 -16.01
CA PRO A 63 -4.23 -1.17 -16.83
C PRO A 63 -4.08 -0.36 -18.13
N GLY A 64 -4.44 -1.01 -19.23
CA GLY A 64 -4.31 -0.41 -20.57
C GLY A 64 -2.91 -0.50 -21.18
N VAL A 65 -1.94 -1.05 -20.44
CA VAL A 65 -0.56 -1.24 -20.91
C VAL A 65 -0.38 -2.69 -21.32
N PHE A 66 -0.36 -2.95 -22.63
CA PHE A 66 -0.21 -4.30 -23.18
C PHE A 66 0.34 -4.27 -24.60
N SER A 67 0.93 -5.38 -25.05
CA SER A 67 1.44 -5.57 -26.40
C SER A 67 1.00 -6.94 -26.95
N ALA A 68 0.97 -7.05 -28.28
CA ALA A 68 0.70 -8.34 -28.91
C ALA A 68 1.86 -9.31 -28.69
N LYS A 69 1.53 -10.57 -28.38
CA LYS A 69 2.51 -11.64 -28.39
C LYS A 69 2.91 -12.00 -29.84
N PRO A 70 4.11 -12.54 -30.05
CA PRO A 70 4.55 -12.95 -31.40
C PRO A 70 3.50 -13.81 -32.09
N GLY A 71 3.27 -13.54 -33.38
CA GLY A 71 2.29 -14.27 -34.19
C GLY A 71 0.83 -13.95 -33.86
N ASN A 72 0.57 -12.84 -33.14
CA ASN A 72 -0.77 -12.45 -32.69
C ASN A 72 -1.51 -13.55 -31.91
N THR A 73 -0.77 -14.29 -31.10
CA THR A 73 -1.30 -15.43 -30.32
C THR A 73 -1.99 -15.01 -29.02
N GLY A 74 -1.99 -13.72 -28.70
CA GLY A 74 -2.62 -13.15 -27.52
C GLY A 74 -1.95 -11.84 -27.11
N TRP A 75 -2.35 -11.33 -25.93
CA TRP A 75 -1.82 -10.11 -25.35
C TRP A 75 -0.84 -10.38 -24.20
N ASN A 76 0.13 -9.51 -24.02
CA ASN A 76 1.03 -9.47 -22.88
C ASN A 76 0.86 -8.12 -22.15
N GLY A 77 0.32 -8.15 -20.94
CA GLY A 77 0.21 -7.00 -20.05
C GLY A 77 1.08 -7.12 -18.80
N ASN A 78 1.99 -8.09 -18.76
CA ASN A 78 2.85 -8.33 -17.61
C ASN A 78 4.27 -7.84 -17.86
N THR A 79 4.88 -7.24 -16.84
CA THR A 79 6.30 -6.91 -16.84
C THR A 79 6.91 -7.13 -15.47
N ALA A 80 8.18 -7.47 -15.43
CA ALA A 80 8.92 -7.55 -14.18
C ALA A 80 9.37 -6.15 -13.74
N LYS A 81 9.40 -5.90 -12.44
CA LYS A 81 9.80 -4.60 -11.89
C LYS A 81 10.77 -4.76 -10.74
N SER A 82 11.85 -3.98 -10.75
CA SER A 82 12.67 -3.73 -9.57
C SER A 82 12.01 -2.63 -8.74
N VAL A 83 11.98 -2.80 -7.42
CA VAL A 83 11.33 -1.85 -6.52
C VAL A 83 12.33 -1.37 -5.47
N TYR A 84 12.43 -0.08 -5.33
CA TYR A 84 13.22 0.61 -4.31
C TYR A 84 12.25 1.33 -3.39
N SER A 85 12.28 1.01 -2.10
CA SER A 85 11.32 1.55 -1.14
C SER A 85 12.03 2.18 0.03
N PHE A 86 11.46 3.28 0.52
CA PHE A 86 11.71 3.82 1.83
C PHE A 86 10.42 3.79 2.62
N THR A 87 10.47 3.36 3.88
CA THR A 87 9.33 3.39 4.80
C THR A 87 9.74 3.99 6.13
N HIS A 88 8.88 4.84 6.64
CA HIS A 88 8.96 5.44 7.96
C HIS A 88 7.74 5.03 8.76
N PHE A 89 7.93 4.58 9.97
CA PHE A 89 6.88 4.34 10.94
C PHE A 89 7.26 4.98 12.25
N ASP A 90 6.34 5.71 12.84
CA ASP A 90 6.51 6.25 14.18
C ASP A 90 5.31 5.97 15.09
N VAL A 91 5.58 5.99 16.38
CA VAL A 91 4.57 6.00 17.44
C VAL A 91 4.78 7.28 18.22
N TRP A 92 3.73 8.05 18.41
CA TRP A 92 3.71 9.27 19.21
C TRP A 92 2.65 9.19 20.31
N ALA A 93 2.51 10.24 21.10
CA ALA A 93 1.66 10.20 22.30
C ALA A 93 0.18 9.89 22.02
N TYR A 94 -0.32 10.13 20.80
CA TYR A 94 -1.74 9.99 20.48
C TYR A 94 -2.02 8.98 19.36
N GLY A 95 -1.02 8.29 18.83
CA GLY A 95 -1.25 7.32 17.77
C GLY A 95 -0.01 6.90 17.02
N THR A 96 -0.17 6.60 15.73
CA THR A 96 0.92 6.15 14.86
C THR A 96 0.89 6.88 13.53
N ASN A 97 2.04 7.02 12.90
CA ASN A 97 2.15 7.45 11.52
C ASN A 97 2.93 6.40 10.72
N PHE A 98 2.50 6.20 9.51
CA PHE A 98 3.21 5.41 8.51
C PHE A 98 3.34 6.24 7.23
N PHE A 99 4.55 6.31 6.70
CA PHE A 99 4.84 6.88 5.40
C PHE A 99 5.67 5.90 4.59
N GLY A 100 5.29 5.69 3.34
CA GLY A 100 6.02 4.86 2.41
C GLY A 100 6.16 5.53 1.05
N ILE A 101 7.34 5.44 0.45
CA ILE A 101 7.56 5.81 -0.94
C ILE A 101 8.22 4.65 -1.66
N ASN A 102 7.73 4.33 -2.86
CA ASN A 102 8.21 3.25 -3.68
C ASN A 102 8.49 3.77 -5.09
N MET A 103 9.63 3.40 -5.63
CA MET A 103 9.98 3.57 -7.03
C MET A 103 10.00 2.20 -7.70
N PHE A 104 9.15 2.00 -8.68
CA PHE A 104 9.12 0.80 -9.50
C PHE A 104 9.84 1.09 -10.81
N LYS A 105 10.70 0.20 -11.23
CA LYS A 105 11.42 0.31 -12.50
C LYS A 105 11.30 -0.99 -13.28
N SER A 106 10.64 -0.92 -14.42
CA SER A 106 10.61 -1.98 -15.42
C SER A 106 11.78 -1.89 -16.40
N ASP A 107 11.92 -2.88 -17.23
CA ASP A 107 12.96 -2.98 -18.25
C ASP A 107 12.41 -2.77 -19.68
N HIS A 108 13.25 -3.10 -20.68
CA HIS A 108 12.92 -3.03 -22.10
C HIS A 108 11.80 -3.97 -22.57
N ASN A 109 11.32 -4.86 -21.70
CA ASN A 109 10.18 -5.74 -22.00
C ASN A 109 8.84 -5.13 -21.55
N ASP A 110 8.88 -3.94 -20.93
CA ASP A 110 7.67 -3.25 -20.55
C ASP A 110 6.77 -2.98 -21.76
N PRO A 111 5.51 -3.38 -21.74
CA PRO A 111 4.58 -3.15 -22.82
C PRO A 111 4.38 -1.67 -23.18
N THR A 112 4.66 -0.72 -22.28
CA THR A 112 4.59 0.72 -22.56
C THR A 112 5.72 1.21 -23.47
N ALA A 113 6.87 0.55 -23.42
CA ALA A 113 8.05 0.95 -24.17
C ALA A 113 8.86 -0.26 -24.65
N PRO A 114 8.22 -1.25 -25.35
CA PRO A 114 8.88 -2.49 -25.70
C PRO A 114 9.95 -2.26 -26.79
N CYS A 115 11.10 -2.91 -26.61
CA CYS A 115 12.14 -3.01 -27.64
C CYS A 115 11.89 -4.15 -28.61
N ILE A 116 11.43 -5.25 -28.06
CA ILE A 116 11.20 -6.50 -28.80
C ILE A 116 9.71 -6.60 -29.04
N ASN A 117 9.30 -6.84 -30.27
CA ASN A 117 7.91 -6.81 -30.69
C ASN A 117 7.34 -5.42 -30.43
N ALA A 118 7.80 -4.45 -31.24
CA ALA A 118 7.28 -3.07 -31.19
C ALA A 118 5.79 -3.16 -30.93
N GLY A 119 5.40 -3.01 -29.66
CA GLY A 119 4.02 -3.13 -29.25
C GLY A 119 3.27 -2.15 -30.12
N VAL A 120 2.19 -2.58 -30.70
CA VAL A 120 1.30 -1.66 -31.37
C VAL A 120 0.62 -0.88 -30.26
N LEU A 121 1.33 0.11 -29.74
CA LEU A 121 0.66 1.13 -28.97
C LEU A 121 -0.41 1.73 -29.85
N PRO A 122 -1.63 1.94 -29.35
CA PRO A 122 -2.65 2.65 -30.11
C PRO A 122 -2.06 3.96 -30.65
N GLY A 123 -2.07 4.13 -32.00
CA GLY A 123 -1.50 5.31 -32.66
C GLY A 123 -0.09 5.16 -33.22
N GLY A 124 0.55 4.00 -33.15
CA GLY A 124 1.86 3.74 -33.77
C GLY A 124 3.03 4.48 -33.16
N ILE A 125 2.97 4.76 -31.86
CA ILE A 125 4.02 5.46 -31.12
C ILE A 125 5.25 4.56 -31.01
N ALA A 126 6.41 5.11 -31.40
CA ALA A 126 7.67 4.41 -31.32
C ALA A 126 8.05 4.12 -29.85
N ALA A 127 8.35 2.87 -29.56
CA ALA A 127 8.82 2.47 -28.23
C ALA A 127 10.28 2.93 -28.00
N SER A 128 10.54 3.43 -26.80
CA SER A 128 11.88 3.96 -26.43
C SER A 128 12.81 2.89 -25.89
N CYS A 129 12.36 1.67 -25.65
CA CYS A 129 13.11 0.60 -24.99
C CYS A 129 13.59 0.90 -23.56
N SER A 130 13.09 1.95 -22.94
CA SER A 130 13.59 2.42 -21.64
C SER A 130 12.85 1.82 -20.45
N GLY A 131 11.73 1.13 -20.69
CA GLY A 131 10.79 0.75 -19.65
C GLY A 131 10.13 1.97 -18.99
N ALA A 132 9.29 1.72 -17.98
CA ALA A 132 8.63 2.74 -17.19
C ALA A 132 9.30 2.93 -15.83
N THR A 133 9.11 4.11 -15.25
CA THR A 133 9.44 4.41 -13.86
C THR A 133 8.18 4.94 -13.19
N GLU A 134 7.75 4.27 -12.14
CA GLU A 134 6.57 4.65 -11.37
C GLU A 134 6.99 5.06 -9.96
N PHE A 135 6.33 6.07 -9.42
CA PHE A 135 6.44 6.46 -8.03
C PHE A 135 5.08 6.30 -7.35
N PHE A 136 5.07 5.62 -6.23
CA PHE A 136 3.91 5.48 -5.39
C PHE A 136 4.25 5.91 -3.97
N GLY A 137 3.48 6.85 -3.45
CA GLY A 137 3.58 7.35 -2.07
C GLY A 137 2.32 7.04 -1.29
N LEU A 138 2.48 6.71 -0.01
CA LEU A 138 1.40 6.34 0.91
C LEU A 138 1.65 6.97 2.27
N LEU A 139 0.63 7.62 2.83
CA LEU A 139 0.60 8.13 4.20
C LEU A 139 -0.63 7.55 4.91
N ARG A 140 -0.45 7.08 6.15
CA ARG A 140 -1.52 6.71 7.09
C ARG A 140 -1.17 7.27 8.46
N SER A 141 -2.12 7.98 9.07
CA SER A 141 -2.03 8.48 10.45
C SER A 141 -3.21 8.00 11.24
N THR A 142 -2.95 7.47 12.43
CA THR A 142 -3.99 7.05 13.38
C THR A 142 -3.97 7.90 14.62
N TYR A 143 -5.15 8.13 15.20
CA TYR A 143 -5.37 8.91 16.41
C TYR A 143 -6.18 8.06 17.37
N GLY A 144 -5.51 7.45 18.36
CA GLY A 144 -6.10 6.46 19.26
C GLY A 144 -7.05 7.10 20.26
N TRP A 145 -8.22 6.53 20.42
CA TRP A 145 -9.25 7.08 21.33
C TRP A 145 -8.88 6.88 22.79
N ASN A 146 -8.20 5.76 23.13
CA ASN A 146 -7.73 5.57 24.50
C ASN A 146 -6.73 6.64 24.92
N GLU A 147 -5.85 7.05 24.00
CA GLU A 147 -4.82 8.07 24.23
C GLU A 147 -5.45 9.47 24.26
N ILE A 148 -6.31 9.82 23.29
CA ILE A 148 -6.96 11.12 23.20
C ILE A 148 -7.84 11.39 24.42
N PHE A 149 -8.63 10.39 24.83
CA PHE A 149 -9.57 10.54 25.94
C PHE A 149 -8.99 10.12 27.29
N ASN A 150 -7.71 9.74 27.32
CA ASN A 150 -7.02 9.24 28.52
C ASN A 150 -7.84 8.15 29.25
N THR A 151 -8.24 7.12 28.54
CA THR A 151 -9.14 6.05 29.01
C THR A 151 -8.68 4.69 28.50
N LYS A 152 -9.29 3.63 29.00
CA LYS A 152 -9.17 2.26 28.48
C LYS A 152 -10.51 1.70 27.98
N MET A 153 -11.50 2.54 27.82
CA MET A 153 -12.86 2.12 27.44
C MET A 153 -12.95 1.51 26.04
N PHE A 154 -12.00 1.82 25.19
CA PHE A 154 -11.95 1.34 23.81
C PHE A 154 -11.06 0.09 23.63
N SER A 155 -10.74 -0.59 24.74
CA SER A 155 -10.05 -1.87 24.76
C SER A 155 -10.96 -2.93 25.37
N TYR A 156 -11.16 -4.06 24.68
CA TYR A 156 -11.94 -5.18 25.19
C TYR A 156 -11.51 -6.51 24.54
N GLY A 157 -11.16 -7.50 25.35
CA GLY A 157 -10.64 -8.77 24.87
C GLY A 157 -9.41 -8.58 23.98
N PRO A 158 -9.41 -9.08 22.74
CA PRO A 158 -8.31 -8.85 21.81
C PRO A 158 -8.30 -7.45 21.18
N LEU A 159 -9.39 -6.68 21.28
CA LEU A 159 -9.43 -5.31 20.79
C LEU A 159 -8.52 -4.43 21.64
N HIS A 160 -7.44 -3.93 21.03
CA HIS A 160 -6.44 -3.09 21.67
C HIS A 160 -6.90 -1.62 21.75
N ASN A 161 -7.41 -1.10 20.64
CA ASN A 161 -7.84 0.29 20.53
C ASN A 161 -8.78 0.50 19.34
N ILE A 162 -9.53 1.61 19.39
CA ILE A 162 -10.20 2.21 18.25
C ILE A 162 -9.51 3.54 17.97
N SER A 163 -9.25 3.85 16.71
CA SER A 163 -8.58 5.09 16.30
C SER A 163 -9.35 5.78 15.18
N PHE A 164 -9.27 7.09 15.10
CA PHE A 164 -9.47 7.76 13.82
C PHE A 164 -8.30 7.43 12.91
N GLU A 165 -8.57 7.20 11.65
CA GLU A 165 -7.55 7.03 10.62
C GLU A 165 -7.78 8.00 9.48
N ILE A 166 -6.69 8.64 9.04
CA ILE A 166 -6.65 9.47 7.84
C ILE A 166 -5.49 9.00 6.95
N GLY A 167 -5.68 9.09 5.66
CA GLY A 167 -4.66 8.69 4.71
C GLY A 167 -4.66 9.49 3.42
N ALA A 168 -3.54 9.41 2.74
CA ALA A 168 -3.36 9.95 1.40
C ALA A 168 -2.45 9.02 0.59
N GLU A 169 -2.72 8.95 -0.71
CA GLU A 169 -1.90 8.21 -1.68
C GLU A 169 -1.62 9.07 -2.89
N GLY A 170 -0.45 8.86 -3.48
CA GLY A 170 -0.07 9.46 -4.75
C GLY A 170 0.70 8.48 -5.61
N GLU A 171 0.38 8.46 -6.90
CA GLU A 171 1.08 7.65 -7.89
C GLU A 171 1.32 8.48 -9.16
N ALA A 172 2.46 8.31 -9.78
CA ALA A 172 2.78 8.89 -11.06
C ALA A 172 3.72 7.98 -11.83
N GLU A 173 3.51 7.86 -13.13
CA GLU A 173 4.33 7.06 -14.02
C GLU A 173 4.84 7.88 -15.20
N ASN A 174 6.11 7.71 -15.56
CA ASN A 174 6.76 8.41 -16.65
C ASN A 174 6.62 7.67 -17.99
N ASN A 175 5.42 7.46 -18.46
CA ASN A 175 5.19 6.96 -19.80
C ASN A 175 4.32 7.94 -20.60
N TYR A 176 4.08 7.63 -21.89
CA TYR A 176 3.31 8.50 -22.78
C TYR A 176 1.82 8.65 -22.39
N LEU A 177 1.31 7.75 -21.52
CA LEU A 177 -0.04 7.87 -20.98
C LEU A 177 -0.10 8.84 -19.80
N ALA A 178 1.07 9.16 -19.21
CA ALA A 178 1.21 10.03 -18.05
C ALA A 178 0.16 9.74 -16.95
N PRO A 179 -0.04 8.46 -16.57
CA PRO A 179 -1.03 8.15 -15.55
C PRO A 179 -0.58 8.71 -14.21
N ASN A 180 -1.51 9.26 -13.46
CA ASN A 180 -1.31 9.58 -12.06
C ASN A 180 -2.58 9.31 -11.25
N LYS A 181 -2.41 9.09 -9.98
CA LYS A 181 -3.46 8.87 -9.00
C LYS A 181 -3.21 9.74 -7.77
N ARG A 182 -4.27 10.29 -7.25
CA ARG A 182 -4.30 10.97 -5.95
C ARG A 182 -5.51 10.46 -5.19
N ALA A 183 -5.30 9.93 -4.00
CA ALA A 183 -6.41 9.45 -3.18
C ALA A 183 -6.32 9.97 -1.76
N PHE A 184 -7.48 10.13 -1.14
CA PHE A 184 -7.66 10.52 0.25
C PHE A 184 -8.65 9.59 0.91
N GLU A 185 -8.39 9.28 2.17
CA GLU A 185 -9.25 8.42 2.95
C GLU A 185 -9.33 8.87 4.40
N ALA A 186 -10.46 8.60 5.02
CA ALA A 186 -10.69 8.87 6.42
C ALA A 186 -11.76 7.94 7.00
N GLY A 187 -11.56 7.51 8.24
CA GLY A 187 -12.51 6.64 8.92
C GLY A 187 -12.00 6.18 10.28
N LEU A 188 -12.25 4.92 10.58
CA LEU A 188 -11.87 4.31 11.85
C LEU A 188 -10.94 3.12 11.60
N GLN A 189 -10.03 2.90 12.53
CA GLN A 189 -9.23 1.68 12.61
C GLN A 189 -9.55 0.96 13.91
N PHE A 190 -9.75 -0.35 13.81
CA PHE A 190 -9.87 -1.28 14.93
C PHE A 190 -8.59 -2.10 14.99
N ALA A 191 -7.82 -1.90 16.06
CA ALA A 191 -6.55 -2.59 16.29
C ALA A 191 -6.75 -3.75 17.26
N PHE A 192 -6.27 -4.94 16.88
CA PHE A 192 -6.37 -6.15 17.69
C PHE A 192 -4.99 -6.71 17.98
N ASP A 193 -4.81 -7.18 19.21
CA ASP A 193 -3.62 -7.92 19.61
C ASP A 193 -3.69 -9.36 19.14
N LEU A 194 -2.60 -9.84 18.53
CA LEU A 194 -2.41 -11.25 18.20
C LEU A 194 -1.34 -11.86 19.10
N PRO A 195 -1.30 -13.21 19.24
CA PRO A 195 -0.20 -13.88 19.91
C PRO A 195 1.17 -13.54 19.31
N TYR A 196 2.24 -13.84 20.06
CA TYR A 196 3.62 -13.73 19.60
C TYR A 196 4.00 -12.34 19.05
N LYS A 197 3.61 -11.28 19.79
CA LYS A 197 3.86 -9.88 19.44
C LYS A 197 3.22 -9.49 18.10
N GLY A 198 2.10 -10.11 17.77
CA GLY A 198 1.36 -9.83 16.56
C GLY A 198 0.31 -8.76 16.76
N TYR A 199 -0.14 -8.22 15.64
CA TYR A 199 -1.31 -7.34 15.55
C TYR A 199 -2.14 -7.66 14.31
N PHE A 200 -3.41 -7.27 14.35
CA PHE A 200 -4.34 -7.31 13.24
C PHE A 200 -5.18 -6.04 13.26
N ASN A 201 -5.13 -5.27 12.19
CA ASN A 201 -5.87 -4.02 12.07
C ASN A 201 -6.90 -4.14 10.95
N VAL A 202 -8.08 -3.55 11.17
CA VAL A 202 -9.13 -3.40 10.17
C VAL A 202 -9.61 -1.96 10.18
N ALA A 203 -9.61 -1.31 9.02
CA ALA A 203 -10.01 0.07 8.87
C ALA A 203 -11.12 0.23 7.82
N PRO A 204 -12.40 0.40 8.22
CA PRO A 204 -13.45 0.89 7.35
C PRO A 204 -13.29 2.41 7.14
N LEU A 205 -13.17 2.83 5.87
CA LEU A 205 -12.83 4.18 5.47
C LEU A 205 -13.79 4.70 4.40
N ALA A 206 -13.99 6.01 4.37
CA ALA A 206 -14.47 6.72 3.19
C ALA A 206 -13.26 7.00 2.28
N TYR A 207 -13.38 6.74 1.00
CA TYR A 207 -12.30 6.80 0.01
C TYR A 207 -12.67 7.73 -1.14
N LYS A 208 -11.76 8.61 -1.51
CA LYS A 208 -11.91 9.55 -2.63
C LYS A 208 -10.68 9.50 -3.51
N GLU A 209 -10.88 9.31 -4.82
CA GLU A 209 -9.80 9.21 -5.80
C GLU A 209 -9.97 10.24 -6.92
N LEU A 210 -8.84 10.74 -7.41
CA LEU A 210 -8.69 11.63 -8.55
C LEU A 210 -7.55 11.09 -9.41
N ASN A 211 -7.81 10.81 -10.70
CA ASN A 211 -6.81 10.26 -11.59
C ASN A 211 -6.62 11.16 -12.81
N HIS A 212 -5.46 11.04 -13.41
CA HIS A 212 -5.18 11.55 -14.75
C HIS A 212 -4.72 10.41 -15.66
N ASN A 213 -5.14 10.46 -16.92
CA ASN A 213 -4.63 9.55 -17.94
C ASN A 213 -4.81 10.19 -19.32
N ALA A 214 -3.75 10.21 -20.11
CA ALA A 214 -3.78 10.81 -21.46
C ALA A 214 -4.78 10.11 -22.41
N PHE A 215 -5.19 8.88 -22.14
CA PHE A 215 -6.26 8.23 -22.92
C PHE A 215 -7.60 8.95 -22.76
N ASN A 216 -7.88 9.51 -21.59
CA ASN A 216 -9.12 10.21 -21.33
C ASN A 216 -9.09 11.65 -21.87
N GLN A 217 -7.94 12.15 -22.31
CA GLN A 217 -7.80 13.51 -22.80
C GLN A 217 -8.34 13.66 -24.21
N CYS A 218 -9.18 14.67 -24.40
CA CYS A 218 -9.74 15.00 -25.71
C CYS A 218 -8.65 15.33 -26.74
N GLY A 219 -8.76 14.70 -27.89
CA GLY A 219 -7.85 14.95 -29.01
C GLY A 219 -6.55 14.15 -29.01
N ASN A 220 -6.23 13.41 -27.93
CA ASN A 220 -5.03 12.56 -27.91
C ASN A 220 -5.26 11.21 -28.58
N PHE A 221 -6.18 10.42 -28.02
CA PHE A 221 -6.45 9.05 -28.49
C PHE A 221 -7.90 8.82 -28.92
N THR A 222 -8.76 9.81 -28.77
CA THR A 222 -10.20 9.71 -29.01
C THR A 222 -10.59 10.49 -30.29
N ALA A 223 -10.65 9.80 -31.42
CA ALA A 223 -11.21 10.38 -32.64
C ALA A 223 -12.72 10.61 -32.45
N GLY A 224 -13.21 11.81 -32.79
CA GLY A 224 -14.63 12.16 -32.68
C GLY A 224 -15.12 12.38 -31.24
N ALA A 225 -14.21 12.63 -30.31
CA ALA A 225 -14.52 12.89 -28.94
C ALA A 225 -15.23 14.24 -28.72
N ILE A 226 -16.24 14.25 -27.85
CA ILE A 226 -16.99 15.43 -27.44
C ILE A 226 -16.53 15.83 -26.03
N PRO A 227 -15.87 17.01 -25.90
CA PRO A 227 -15.41 17.47 -24.58
C PRO A 227 -16.54 17.52 -23.54
N GLY A 228 -16.28 16.97 -22.38
CA GLY A 228 -17.26 16.89 -21.28
C GLY A 228 -18.33 15.81 -21.44
N ALA A 229 -18.39 15.12 -22.60
CA ALA A 229 -19.34 14.04 -22.84
C ALA A 229 -18.68 12.68 -23.03
N THR A 230 -17.59 12.60 -23.80
CA THR A 230 -16.89 11.35 -24.09
C THR A 230 -15.40 11.41 -23.78
N CYS A 231 -14.88 12.55 -23.43
CA CYS A 231 -13.49 12.78 -23.01
C CYS A 231 -13.39 13.94 -22.04
N SER A 232 -12.36 13.95 -21.23
CA SER A 232 -11.97 15.08 -20.39
C SER A 232 -11.07 16.04 -21.16
N VAL A 233 -11.22 17.35 -20.93
CA VAL A 233 -10.39 18.38 -21.60
C VAL A 233 -8.93 18.23 -21.19
N ASP A 234 -8.67 17.87 -19.96
CA ASP A 234 -7.36 17.81 -19.32
C ASP A 234 -6.89 16.38 -18.99
N GLY A 235 -7.67 15.35 -19.32
CA GLY A 235 -7.37 13.96 -18.96
C GLY A 235 -7.73 13.58 -17.52
N GLU A 236 -8.23 14.51 -16.72
CA GLU A 236 -8.57 14.29 -15.31
C GLU A 236 -9.89 13.52 -15.17
N THR A 237 -9.92 12.60 -14.20
CA THR A 237 -11.11 11.86 -13.80
C THR A 237 -11.35 12.06 -12.32
N ASN A 238 -12.53 12.57 -11.97
CA ASN A 238 -12.96 12.79 -10.60
C ASN A 238 -13.94 11.69 -10.19
N PHE A 239 -13.49 10.70 -9.47
CA PHE A 239 -14.33 9.58 -9.04
C PHE A 239 -15.28 9.96 -7.90
N LYS A 240 -16.40 9.25 -7.80
CA LYS A 240 -17.31 9.35 -6.66
C LYS A 240 -16.62 8.89 -5.39
N THR A 241 -16.98 9.50 -4.26
CA THR A 241 -16.59 8.97 -2.96
C THR A 241 -17.22 7.60 -2.77
N THR A 242 -16.43 6.64 -2.31
CA THR A 242 -16.86 5.27 -2.06
C THR A 242 -16.33 4.80 -0.71
N TRP A 243 -16.60 3.55 -0.36
CA TRP A 243 -16.06 2.91 0.84
C TRP A 243 -14.72 2.24 0.52
N ALA A 244 -13.87 2.16 1.52
CA ALA A 244 -12.74 1.25 1.52
C ALA A 244 -12.72 0.44 2.82
N VAL A 245 -12.11 -0.73 2.77
CA VAL A 245 -11.71 -1.50 3.96
C VAL A 245 -10.26 -1.89 3.79
N GLU A 246 -9.41 -1.38 4.68
CA GLU A 246 -8.02 -1.77 4.73
C GLU A 246 -7.76 -2.74 5.88
N ILE A 247 -6.94 -3.74 5.62
CA ILE A 247 -6.56 -4.78 6.59
C ILE A 247 -5.05 -4.90 6.55
N ASN A 248 -4.42 -5.00 7.71
CA ASN A 248 -3.01 -5.37 7.81
C ASN A 248 -2.77 -6.18 9.08
N TYR A 249 -1.80 -7.08 9.01
CA TYR A 249 -1.40 -7.91 10.13
C TYR A 249 0.09 -8.22 10.11
N TYR A 250 0.60 -8.52 11.29
CA TYR A 250 1.95 -9.03 11.51
C TYR A 250 1.93 -10.00 12.69
N MET A 251 2.74 -11.06 12.64
CA MET A 251 2.94 -11.96 13.76
C MET A 251 4.31 -12.64 13.66
N ASP A 252 5.08 -12.63 14.75
CA ASP A 252 6.25 -13.51 14.89
C ASP A 252 5.81 -14.96 14.96
N LEU A 253 6.56 -15.89 14.35
CA LEU A 253 6.30 -17.32 14.50
C LEU A 253 6.90 -17.85 15.82
N GLY A 254 6.50 -17.24 16.94
CA GLY A 254 7.03 -17.49 18.26
C GLY A 254 6.71 -18.88 18.86
N PHE A 255 5.89 -19.67 18.17
CA PHE A 255 5.67 -21.09 18.48
C PHE A 255 6.78 -22.00 17.98
N LEU A 256 7.68 -21.50 17.14
CA LEU A 256 8.85 -22.24 16.66
C LEU A 256 9.90 -22.38 17.78
N PRO A 257 10.70 -23.46 17.80
CA PRO A 257 11.84 -23.58 18.70
C PRO A 257 12.80 -22.38 18.58
N GLU A 258 13.44 -22.00 19.68
CA GLU A 258 14.37 -20.85 19.72
C GLU A 258 15.48 -20.92 18.66
N SER A 259 15.92 -22.11 18.31
CA SER A 259 16.94 -22.34 17.27
C SER A 259 16.51 -21.97 15.86
N VAL A 260 15.21 -21.77 15.61
CA VAL A 260 14.64 -21.46 14.28
C VAL A 260 13.56 -20.37 14.34
N ASN A 261 13.44 -19.63 15.44
CA ASN A 261 12.43 -18.57 15.59
C ASN A 261 12.88 -17.24 14.96
N TYR A 262 13.34 -17.32 13.72
CA TYR A 262 13.77 -16.17 12.91
C TYR A 262 12.74 -15.71 11.90
N PHE A 263 11.54 -16.29 11.94
CA PHE A 263 10.51 -16.06 10.96
C PHE A 263 9.34 -15.26 11.52
N ALA A 264 8.76 -14.43 10.66
CA ALA A 264 7.51 -13.75 10.90
C ALA A 264 6.62 -13.84 9.64
N ILE A 265 5.32 -13.74 9.85
CA ILE A 265 4.35 -13.56 8.77
C ILE A 265 3.69 -12.21 8.88
N SER A 266 3.38 -11.62 7.74
CA SER A 266 2.61 -10.39 7.64
C SER A 266 1.77 -10.39 6.37
N GLY A 267 0.84 -9.47 6.28
CA GLY A 267 0.08 -9.26 5.07
C GLY A 267 -0.78 -8.01 5.17
N ARG A 268 -1.32 -7.64 4.01
CA ARG A 268 -2.24 -6.52 3.87
C ARG A 268 -3.26 -6.79 2.77
N ALA A 269 -4.43 -6.15 2.86
CA ALA A 269 -5.43 -6.11 1.81
C ALA A 269 -6.19 -4.79 1.87
N GLY A 270 -6.40 -4.16 0.73
CA GLY A 270 -7.31 -3.05 0.53
C GLY A 270 -8.44 -3.46 -0.40
N PHE A 271 -9.65 -3.18 0.02
CA PHE A 271 -10.88 -3.36 -0.77
C PHE A 271 -11.47 -1.98 -0.99
N TYR A 272 -11.55 -1.55 -2.25
CA TYR A 272 -12.07 -0.21 -2.58
C TYR A 272 -13.34 -0.38 -3.40
N GLY A 273 -14.43 0.20 -2.95
CA GLY A 273 -15.76 0.06 -3.58
C GLY A 273 -15.83 0.64 -4.99
N PRO A 274 -16.89 0.29 -5.74
CA PRO A 274 -17.17 0.92 -7.03
C PRO A 274 -17.27 2.43 -6.89
N LYS A 275 -16.59 3.18 -7.77
CA LYS A 275 -16.46 4.64 -7.63
C LYS A 275 -17.04 5.43 -8.81
N GLY A 276 -16.94 4.97 -10.05
CA GLY A 276 -17.45 5.69 -11.21
C GLY A 276 -17.00 7.15 -11.27
N ASP A 277 -17.31 7.87 -12.35
CA ASP A 277 -17.01 9.30 -12.46
C ASP A 277 -18.03 10.16 -11.69
N ALA A 278 -17.56 11.13 -10.90
CA ALA A 278 -18.42 12.04 -10.12
C ALA A 278 -19.18 13.03 -11.01
N ASN A 279 -18.65 13.35 -12.18
CA ASN A 279 -19.27 14.30 -13.12
C ASN A 279 -20.27 13.61 -14.06
N GLY A 280 -20.44 12.28 -13.93
CA GLY A 280 -21.37 11.51 -14.76
C GLY A 280 -20.89 11.34 -16.20
N LEU A 281 -19.63 11.62 -16.51
CA LEU A 281 -19.06 11.34 -17.81
C LEU A 281 -19.12 9.82 -18.03
N PRO A 282 -19.73 9.36 -19.14
CA PRO A 282 -19.57 7.99 -19.53
C PRO A 282 -18.09 7.81 -19.87
N LEU A 283 -17.38 7.11 -19.02
CA LEU A 283 -15.99 6.74 -19.23
C LEU A 283 -15.88 5.68 -20.34
N ASN A 284 -16.68 5.80 -21.35
CA ASN A 284 -16.79 4.89 -22.46
C ASN A 284 -16.75 5.68 -23.77
N SER A 285 -15.58 6.12 -24.15
CA SER A 285 -15.37 6.51 -25.52
C SER A 285 -15.25 5.22 -26.34
N GLY A 286 -16.05 5.01 -27.34
CA GLY A 286 -16.04 3.81 -28.18
C GLY A 286 -14.73 3.47 -28.90
N VAL A 287 -13.62 3.98 -28.46
CA VAL A 287 -12.25 3.72 -28.89
C VAL A 287 -11.39 3.23 -27.71
N GLY A 288 -12.01 2.55 -26.79
CA GLY A 288 -11.26 1.72 -25.87
C GLY A 288 -10.64 2.42 -24.67
N VAL A 289 -11.19 3.53 -24.23
CA VAL A 289 -10.75 4.11 -22.98
C VAL A 289 -11.94 4.40 -22.10
N ALA A 290 -12.20 3.48 -21.26
CA ALA A 290 -13.24 3.73 -20.31
C ALA A 290 -12.86 3.11 -19.01
N SER A 291 -12.48 3.92 -18.10
CA SER A 291 -12.55 3.46 -16.74
C SER A 291 -13.96 3.69 -16.23
N THR A 292 -14.78 2.68 -16.27
CA THR A 292 -16.07 2.73 -15.59
C THR A 292 -15.90 2.68 -14.08
N ALA A 293 -14.78 2.13 -13.59
CA ALA A 293 -14.48 1.92 -12.17
C ALA A 293 -15.69 1.37 -11.40
N THR A 294 -16.40 0.42 -12.02
CA THR A 294 -17.67 -0.13 -11.54
C THR A 294 -17.52 -1.32 -10.62
N LYS A 295 -16.31 -1.83 -10.48
CA LYS A 295 -16.00 -3.00 -9.67
C LYS A 295 -15.31 -2.62 -8.37
N THR A 296 -15.45 -3.50 -7.39
CA THR A 296 -14.61 -3.46 -6.21
C THR A 296 -13.19 -3.84 -6.59
N GLU A 297 -12.27 -2.96 -6.31
CA GLU A 297 -10.84 -3.22 -6.43
C GLU A 297 -10.36 -4.03 -5.23
N ILE A 298 -9.56 -5.06 -5.46
CA ILE A 298 -8.89 -5.84 -4.42
C ILE A 298 -7.39 -5.69 -4.63
N ASN A 299 -6.72 -4.95 -3.76
CA ASN A 299 -5.26 -4.78 -3.76
C ASN A 299 -4.68 -5.45 -2.52
N SER A 300 -4.04 -6.59 -2.69
CA SER A 300 -3.58 -7.37 -1.54
C SER A 300 -2.19 -7.95 -1.72
N GLU A 301 -1.50 -8.06 -0.60
CA GLU A 301 -0.35 -8.92 -0.36
C GLU A 301 -0.72 -9.78 0.84
N PRO A 302 -1.55 -10.84 0.61
CA PRO A 302 -2.20 -11.55 1.70
C PRO A 302 -1.23 -12.31 2.59
N ILE A 303 -0.04 -12.61 2.10
CA ILE A 303 1.00 -13.28 2.87
C ILE A 303 2.39 -12.84 2.45
N ARG A 304 3.19 -12.50 3.45
CA ARG A 304 4.63 -12.29 3.37
C ARG A 304 5.30 -13.14 4.44
N LEU A 305 6.24 -13.98 4.06
CA LEU A 305 7.13 -14.69 4.97
C LEU A 305 8.45 -13.92 5.06
N THR A 306 8.79 -13.49 6.26
CA THR A 306 10.02 -12.73 6.54
C THR A 306 10.98 -13.60 7.35
N PHE A 307 12.25 -13.59 6.96
CA PHE A 307 13.36 -14.20 7.67
C PHE A 307 14.27 -13.10 8.23
N ASP A 308 14.49 -13.09 9.53
CA ASP A 308 15.38 -12.15 10.21
C ASP A 308 16.83 -12.65 10.12
N ALA A 309 17.50 -12.29 9.03
CA ALA A 309 18.87 -12.71 8.76
C ALA A 309 19.85 -12.18 9.81
N SER A 310 19.68 -10.93 10.24
CA SER A 310 20.57 -10.33 11.24
C SER A 310 20.44 -10.99 12.61
N LYS A 311 19.24 -11.37 13.03
CA LYS A 311 19.04 -12.14 14.26
C LYS A 311 19.66 -13.53 14.15
N ALA A 312 19.48 -14.19 12.99
CA ALA A 312 19.99 -15.54 12.77
C ALA A 312 21.54 -15.61 12.75
N PHE A 313 22.19 -14.65 12.09
CA PHE A 313 23.64 -14.68 11.89
C PHE A 313 24.43 -13.87 12.92
N TRP A 314 23.86 -12.80 13.47
CA TRP A 314 24.55 -11.88 14.39
C TRP A 314 23.97 -11.89 15.80
N GLY A 315 22.89 -12.65 16.01
CA GLY A 315 22.26 -12.84 17.30
C GLY A 315 21.14 -11.82 17.63
N PRO A 316 20.43 -12.05 18.76
CA PRO A 316 19.20 -11.32 19.09
C PRO A 316 19.35 -9.81 19.22
N LYS A 317 20.57 -9.33 19.48
CA LYS A 317 20.87 -7.89 19.59
C LYS A 317 20.63 -7.16 18.26
N TYR A 318 20.75 -7.84 17.15
CA TYR A 318 20.60 -7.30 15.79
C TYR A 318 19.26 -7.69 15.15
N ALA A 319 18.29 -8.13 15.96
CA ALA A 319 16.98 -8.52 15.46
C ALA A 319 16.36 -7.40 14.60
N GLN A 320 15.85 -7.79 13.42
CA GLN A 320 15.20 -6.92 12.43
C GLN A 320 16.08 -5.85 11.79
N PHE A 321 17.41 -5.90 11.95
CA PHE A 321 18.31 -4.97 11.28
C PHE A 321 18.42 -5.27 9.77
N VAL A 322 18.59 -6.54 9.41
CA VAL A 322 18.52 -7.01 8.02
C VAL A 322 17.53 -8.16 7.95
N THR A 323 16.52 -8.01 7.13
CA THR A 323 15.54 -9.06 6.87
C THR A 323 15.45 -9.36 5.39
N THR A 324 15.20 -10.63 5.04
CA THR A 324 14.81 -11.04 3.69
C THR A 324 13.40 -11.59 3.73
N TRP A 325 12.69 -11.49 2.62
CA TRP A 325 11.31 -11.91 2.58
C TRP A 325 10.89 -12.36 1.19
N VAL A 326 9.84 -13.17 1.17
CA VAL A 326 9.09 -13.53 -0.03
C VAL A 326 7.62 -13.26 0.22
N SER A 327 6.88 -12.82 -0.79
CA SER A 327 5.46 -12.58 -0.69
C SER A 327 4.73 -12.95 -1.98
N TYR A 328 3.41 -13.11 -1.83
CA TYR A 328 2.47 -13.22 -2.93
C TYR A 328 1.62 -11.96 -2.98
N ARG A 329 1.47 -11.38 -4.16
CA ARG A 329 0.60 -10.24 -4.42
C ARG A 329 -0.54 -10.64 -5.33
N TYR A 330 -1.73 -10.22 -4.95
CA TYR A 330 -2.94 -10.37 -5.72
C TYR A 330 -3.64 -9.02 -5.83
N TRP A 331 -3.85 -8.56 -7.06
CA TRP A 331 -4.56 -7.34 -7.34
C TRP A 331 -5.57 -7.60 -8.45
N GLU A 332 -6.84 -7.43 -8.15
CA GLU A 332 -7.94 -7.66 -9.07
C GLU A 332 -8.72 -6.38 -9.28
N ASN A 333 -9.24 -6.19 -10.48
CA ASN A 333 -9.95 -4.98 -10.88
C ASN A 333 -9.16 -3.72 -10.56
N LYS A 334 -7.92 -3.66 -11.01
CA LYS A 334 -7.03 -2.51 -10.74
C LYS A 334 -7.75 -1.20 -11.05
N PHE A 335 -7.68 -0.26 -10.11
CA PHE A 335 -8.38 1.05 -10.16
C PHE A 335 -9.91 0.95 -10.30
N GLY A 336 -10.52 -0.19 -9.94
CA GLY A 336 -11.96 -0.44 -10.05
C GLY A 336 -12.44 -0.84 -11.44
N LEU A 337 -11.52 -1.08 -12.40
CA LEU A 337 -11.83 -1.51 -13.75
C LEU A 337 -12.36 -2.95 -13.77
N ASP A 338 -13.40 -3.21 -14.55
CA ASP A 338 -13.89 -4.58 -14.76
C ASP A 338 -12.93 -5.36 -15.66
N HIS A 339 -12.10 -6.21 -15.07
CA HIS A 339 -11.10 -7.00 -15.80
C HIS A 339 -11.72 -7.93 -16.86
N ASN A 340 -13.02 -8.20 -16.80
CA ASN A 340 -13.74 -9.02 -17.78
C ASN A 340 -14.45 -8.22 -18.88
N ALA A 341 -14.64 -6.91 -18.71
CA ALA A 341 -15.53 -6.13 -19.57
C ALA A 341 -14.92 -4.87 -20.18
N GLU A 342 -13.84 -4.32 -19.63
CA GLU A 342 -13.24 -3.06 -20.11
C GLU A 342 -12.49 -3.27 -21.42
N LEU A 343 -13.23 -3.10 -22.54
CA LEU A 343 -12.66 -3.24 -23.87
C LEU A 343 -11.66 -2.10 -24.18
N GLY A 344 -10.50 -2.48 -24.71
CA GLY A 344 -9.39 -1.57 -25.02
C GLY A 344 -8.45 -1.31 -23.86
N VAL A 345 -8.79 -1.75 -22.67
CA VAL A 345 -7.95 -1.65 -21.45
C VAL A 345 -7.65 -3.03 -20.89
N CYS A 346 -8.66 -3.67 -20.31
CA CYS A 346 -8.52 -5.00 -19.70
C CYS A 346 -8.71 -6.14 -20.71
N ASN A 347 -9.42 -5.87 -21.80
CA ASN A 347 -9.68 -6.79 -22.91
C ASN A 347 -9.45 -6.07 -24.24
N ALA A 348 -8.92 -6.76 -25.23
CA ALA A 348 -8.73 -6.20 -26.57
C ALA A 348 -8.93 -7.27 -27.65
N VAL A 349 -9.22 -6.83 -28.88
CA VAL A 349 -9.45 -7.73 -30.02
C VAL A 349 -8.10 -8.11 -30.64
N ILE A 350 -7.84 -9.41 -30.75
CA ILE A 350 -6.73 -9.97 -31.53
C ILE A 350 -7.22 -11.18 -32.30
N GLY A 351 -6.84 -11.28 -33.57
CA GLY A 351 -7.31 -12.36 -34.44
C GLY A 351 -8.83 -12.42 -34.60
N GLY A 352 -9.54 -11.29 -34.44
CA GLY A 352 -11.01 -11.21 -34.51
C GLY A 352 -11.74 -11.67 -33.26
N THR A 353 -11.04 -12.00 -32.18
CA THR A 353 -11.61 -12.41 -30.90
C THR A 353 -11.21 -11.45 -29.79
N VAL A 354 -12.14 -11.22 -28.83
CA VAL A 354 -11.84 -10.46 -27.61
C VAL A 354 -11.08 -11.38 -26.66
N GLN A 355 -9.92 -10.93 -26.18
CA GLN A 355 -9.09 -11.65 -25.23
C GLN A 355 -8.62 -10.72 -24.13
N SER A 356 -8.35 -11.26 -22.92
CA SER A 356 -7.78 -10.51 -21.82
C SER A 356 -6.40 -9.96 -22.21
N THR A 357 -6.17 -8.70 -21.86
CA THR A 357 -4.86 -8.04 -22.00
C THR A 357 -3.91 -8.45 -20.89
N HIS A 358 -4.40 -9.06 -19.81
CA HIS A 358 -3.67 -9.36 -18.58
C HIS A 358 -3.09 -8.13 -17.88
N SER A 359 -3.64 -6.93 -18.13
CA SER A 359 -3.15 -5.68 -17.55
C SER A 359 -3.93 -5.20 -16.31
N CYS A 360 -5.18 -5.68 -16.12
CA CYS A 360 -6.05 -5.23 -15.03
C CYS A 360 -6.08 -6.16 -13.82
N THR A 361 -5.31 -7.24 -13.84
CA THR A 361 -5.13 -8.19 -12.75
C THR A 361 -3.65 -8.45 -12.56
N GLU A 362 -3.21 -8.59 -11.32
CA GLU A 362 -1.83 -8.94 -11.00
C GLU A 362 -1.81 -10.12 -10.05
N GLN A 363 -1.06 -11.14 -10.43
CA GLN A 363 -0.72 -12.29 -9.59
C GLN A 363 0.78 -12.43 -9.65
N SER A 364 1.47 -12.04 -8.59
CA SER A 364 2.90 -11.91 -8.61
C SER A 364 3.55 -12.46 -7.35
N TYR A 365 4.67 -13.16 -7.55
CA TYR A 365 5.59 -13.44 -6.45
C TYR A 365 6.61 -12.32 -6.38
N GLN A 366 6.92 -11.92 -5.15
CA GLN A 366 7.89 -10.89 -4.86
C GLN A 366 8.93 -11.43 -3.89
N ALA A 367 10.15 -10.93 -3.99
CA ALA A 367 11.21 -11.20 -3.02
C ALA A 367 11.99 -9.93 -2.75
N GLY A 368 12.47 -9.76 -1.53
CA GLY A 368 13.19 -8.54 -1.17
C GLY A 368 14.11 -8.69 0.03
N ILE A 369 14.95 -7.68 0.17
CA ILE A 369 15.80 -7.44 1.32
C ILE A 369 15.49 -6.07 1.90
N THR A 370 15.36 -6.00 3.21
CA THR A 370 15.06 -4.77 3.96
C THR A 370 16.15 -4.53 5.00
N VAL A 371 16.63 -3.31 5.06
CA VAL A 371 17.58 -2.83 6.08
C VAL A 371 16.90 -1.75 6.90
N LYS A 372 16.95 -1.89 8.21
CA LYS A 372 16.50 -0.91 9.21
C LYS A 372 17.68 -0.09 9.68
N PHE A 373 17.47 1.21 9.95
CA PHE A 373 18.52 2.12 10.47
C PHE A 373 17.96 3.14 11.47
#